data_c44d755ababd78895d484d0a328d7f53
#
_entry.id   c44d755ababd78895d484d0a328d7f53
#
_cell.length_a   1.000
_cell.length_b   1.000
_cell.length_c   1.000
_cell.angle_alpha   90.00
_cell.angle_beta   90.00
_cell.angle_gamma   90.00
#
_symmetry.space_group_name_H-M   'P 1'
#
loop_
_entity.id
_entity.type
_entity.pdbx_description
1 polymer ?
#
loop_
_entity_poly.entity_id
_entity_poly.type
_entity_poly.pdbx_seq_one_letter_code
_entity_poly.pdbx_strand_id
1 'polypeptide(L)'
;MNPERMRAVADAIEESGRFMYSTWGGRLNLEGEWSEDGISTTNELRDVGTLRHCGTTGCIAGWAATIAFEDKDYYVPRNKMISDLAQEYLGLDHDEAQTLFLGQAMVYAGFYESDGKALGQATAIEAAKTLRMIADGEVEL
;
A
#
# COMPACT_ATOMS: atom_id res chain seq x y z
N MET A 1 9.12 -11.02 7.11
CA MET A 1 8.64 -9.61 7.12
C MET A 1 9.81 -8.70 7.43
N ASN A 2 9.89 -7.57 6.74
CA ASN A 2 10.94 -6.57 6.93
C ASN A 2 10.39 -5.34 7.66
N PRO A 3 10.65 -5.21 8.98
CA PRO A 3 10.06 -4.12 9.78
C PRO A 3 10.48 -2.71 9.33
N GLU A 4 11.71 -2.54 8.90
CA GLU A 4 12.20 -1.23 8.44
C GLU A 4 11.46 -0.76 7.19
N ARG A 5 11.26 -1.66 6.24
CA ARG A 5 10.50 -1.36 5.02
C ARG A 5 9.03 -1.12 5.32
N MET A 6 8.47 -1.89 6.25
CA MET A 6 7.09 -1.69 6.71
C MET A 6 6.90 -0.28 7.29
N ARG A 7 7.82 0.18 8.13
CA ARG A 7 7.79 1.54 8.69
C ARG A 7 7.99 2.61 7.63
N ALA A 8 8.86 2.37 6.65
CA ALA A 8 9.06 3.31 5.55
C ALA A 8 7.79 3.51 4.72
N VAL A 9 7.05 2.43 4.48
CA VAL A 9 5.75 2.51 3.80
C VAL A 9 4.75 3.27 4.66
N ALA A 10 4.69 3.00 5.96
CA ALA A 10 3.83 3.71 6.89
C ALA A 10 4.09 5.22 6.89
N ASP A 11 5.35 5.61 6.95
CA ASP A 11 5.76 7.01 6.92
C ASP A 11 5.34 7.69 5.62
N ALA A 12 5.51 7.02 4.49
CA ALA A 12 5.12 7.55 3.20
C ALA A 12 3.61 7.76 3.09
N ILE A 13 2.81 6.81 3.55
CA ILE A 13 1.34 6.91 3.56
C ILE A 13 0.90 8.07 4.44
N GLU A 14 1.41 8.16 5.66
CA GLU A 14 1.03 9.20 6.61
C GLU A 14 1.45 10.59 6.12
N GLU A 15 2.65 10.73 5.61
CA GLU A 15 3.19 11.99 5.09
C GLU A 15 2.38 12.48 3.89
N SER A 16 2.01 11.59 2.97
CA SER A 16 1.22 11.95 1.80
C SER A 16 -0.24 12.27 2.14
N GLY A 17 -0.80 11.60 3.14
CA GLY A 17 -2.23 11.66 3.47
C GLY A 17 -3.15 11.08 2.38
N ARG A 18 -2.59 10.44 1.36
CA ARG A 18 -3.34 9.92 0.19
C ARG A 18 -3.36 8.40 0.23
N PHE A 19 -4.48 7.87 0.69
CA PHE A 19 -4.66 6.44 0.85
C PHE A 19 -6.06 6.02 0.39
N MET A 20 -6.15 4.94 -0.39
CA MET A 20 -7.40 4.33 -0.80
C MET A 20 -7.22 2.82 -0.82
N TYR A 21 -7.99 2.11 -0.02
CA TYR A 21 -7.82 0.67 0.14
C TYR A 21 -8.19 -0.15 -1.10
N SER A 22 -9.11 0.36 -1.93
CA SER A 22 -9.70 -0.42 -3.02
C SER A 22 -8.93 -0.39 -4.33
N THR A 23 -7.79 0.30 -4.41
CA THR A 23 -7.03 0.42 -5.66
C THR A 23 -5.52 0.34 -5.45
N TRP A 24 -4.84 -0.34 -6.35
CA TRP A 24 -3.38 -0.39 -6.38
C TRP A 24 -2.74 0.98 -6.61
N GLY A 25 -3.42 1.80 -7.40
CA GLY A 25 -3.05 3.18 -7.65
C GLY A 25 -4.08 3.85 -8.53
N GLY A 26 -4.23 5.13 -8.40
CA GLY A 26 -5.19 5.91 -9.16
C GLY A 26 -4.82 7.38 -9.20
N ARG A 27 -5.50 8.14 -10.04
CA ARG A 27 -5.33 9.58 -10.18
C ARG A 27 -6.64 10.30 -9.96
N LEU A 28 -6.55 11.42 -9.29
CA LEU A 28 -7.64 12.37 -9.19
C LEU A 28 -7.61 13.29 -10.42
N ASN A 29 -8.70 13.35 -11.16
CA ASN A 29 -8.79 14.28 -12.29
C ASN A 29 -9.12 15.71 -11.81
N LEU A 30 -9.19 16.66 -12.74
CA LEU A 30 -9.44 18.06 -12.42
C LEU A 30 -10.84 18.29 -11.84
N GLU A 31 -11.80 17.41 -12.11
CA GLU A 31 -13.15 17.44 -11.57
C GLU A 31 -13.27 16.76 -10.19
N GLY A 32 -12.18 16.22 -9.67
CA GLY A 32 -12.17 15.51 -8.38
C GLY A 32 -12.62 14.06 -8.45
N GLU A 33 -12.71 13.48 -9.63
CA GLU A 33 -13.05 12.07 -9.81
C GLU A 33 -11.81 11.19 -9.84
N TRP A 34 -11.88 10.06 -9.16
CA TRP A 34 -10.81 9.06 -9.19
C TRP A 34 -10.90 8.21 -10.45
N SER A 35 -9.77 8.05 -11.12
CA SER A 35 -9.60 7.06 -12.17
C SER A 35 -8.88 5.85 -11.59
N GLU A 36 -9.52 4.68 -11.68
CA GLU A 36 -8.93 3.40 -11.29
C GLU A 36 -8.08 2.80 -12.41
N ASP A 37 -7.84 3.53 -13.50
CA ASP A 37 -7.11 3.06 -14.66
C ASP A 37 -5.67 2.70 -14.28
N GLY A 38 -5.61 1.56 -13.84
CA GLY A 38 -4.73 0.50 -13.83
C GLY A 38 -3.25 0.78 -13.72
N ILE A 39 -2.74 1.22 -12.56
CA ILE A 39 -1.38 0.84 -12.21
C ILE A 39 -1.46 -0.61 -11.71
N SER A 40 -1.33 -1.57 -12.61
CA SER A 40 -1.44 -2.99 -12.27
C SER A 40 -0.08 -3.70 -12.32
N THR A 41 0.88 -3.17 -13.06
CA THR A 41 2.20 -3.77 -13.23
C THR A 41 3.32 -2.78 -12.94
N THR A 42 4.52 -3.31 -12.72
CA THR A 42 5.72 -2.47 -12.53
C THR A 42 6.02 -1.60 -13.75
N ASN A 43 5.70 -2.07 -14.95
CA ASN A 43 5.88 -1.26 -16.17
C ASN A 43 4.95 -0.05 -16.17
N GLU A 44 3.68 -0.26 -15.82
CA GLU A 44 2.72 0.84 -15.74
C GLU A 44 3.14 1.87 -14.69
N LEU A 45 3.63 1.41 -13.54
CA LEU A 45 4.11 2.31 -12.49
C LEU A 45 5.32 3.14 -12.96
N ARG A 46 6.22 2.54 -13.76
CA ARG A 46 7.33 3.29 -14.36
C ARG A 46 6.85 4.34 -15.35
N ASP A 47 5.86 4.00 -16.16
CA ASP A 47 5.35 4.89 -17.21
C ASP A 47 4.56 6.07 -16.66
N VAL A 48 3.75 5.85 -15.64
CA VAL A 48 2.88 6.89 -15.05
C VAL A 48 3.51 7.59 -13.84
N GLY A 49 4.61 7.08 -13.33
CA GLY A 49 5.26 7.56 -12.13
C GLY A 49 4.70 6.95 -10.84
N THR A 50 5.35 7.25 -9.73
CA THR A 50 5.00 6.70 -8.42
C THR A 50 3.81 7.42 -7.81
N LEU A 51 3.27 6.87 -6.72
CA LEU A 51 2.17 7.49 -5.97
C LEU A 51 2.55 8.81 -5.28
N ARG A 52 3.82 9.21 -5.34
CA ARG A 52 4.26 10.51 -4.87
C ARG A 52 3.86 11.66 -5.78
N HIS A 53 3.42 11.38 -7.00
CA HIS A 53 2.93 12.43 -7.89
C HIS A 53 1.68 13.10 -7.34
N CYS A 54 1.57 14.41 -7.56
CA CYS A 54 0.40 15.18 -7.16
C CYS A 54 -0.87 14.58 -7.78
N GLY A 55 -1.90 14.37 -6.95
CA GLY A 55 -3.17 13.80 -7.39
C GLY A 55 -3.20 12.28 -7.52
N THR A 56 -2.15 11.58 -7.10
CA THR A 56 -2.16 10.10 -7.07
C THR A 56 -2.46 9.58 -5.67
N THR A 57 -3.06 8.40 -5.61
CA THR A 57 -3.34 7.67 -4.37
C THR A 57 -3.23 6.17 -4.61
N GLY A 58 -3.15 5.40 -3.54
CA GLY A 58 -3.12 3.96 -3.62
C GLY A 58 -3.31 3.27 -2.29
N CYS A 59 -3.46 1.95 -2.34
CA CYS A 59 -3.54 1.09 -1.17
C CYS A 59 -2.14 0.79 -0.60
N ILE A 60 -2.08 -0.04 0.44
CA ILE A 60 -0.81 -0.44 1.05
C ILE A 60 0.15 -1.06 0.02
N ALA A 61 -0.35 -1.94 -0.85
CA ALA A 61 0.49 -2.56 -1.87
C ALA A 61 1.02 -1.54 -2.88
N GLY A 62 0.19 -0.59 -3.31
CA GLY A 62 0.62 0.49 -4.20
C GLY A 62 1.69 1.37 -3.57
N TRP A 63 1.54 1.71 -2.30
CA TRP A 63 2.55 2.48 -1.57
C TRP A 63 3.84 1.68 -1.33
N ALA A 64 3.72 0.39 -1.01
CA ALA A 64 4.91 -0.47 -0.88
C ALA A 64 5.68 -0.57 -2.19
N ALA A 65 4.98 -0.69 -3.32
CA ALA A 65 5.62 -0.68 -4.63
C ALA A 65 6.30 0.68 -4.91
N THR A 66 5.66 1.79 -4.54
CA THR A 66 6.25 3.13 -4.68
C THR A 66 7.55 3.25 -3.91
N ILE A 67 7.56 2.80 -2.66
CA ILE A 67 8.78 2.83 -1.83
C ILE A 67 9.86 1.91 -2.40
N ALA A 68 9.47 0.75 -2.94
CA ALA A 68 10.42 -0.15 -3.62
C ALA A 68 11.11 0.52 -4.81
N PHE A 69 10.38 1.31 -5.59
CA PHE A 69 10.96 2.08 -6.70
C PHE A 69 11.92 3.18 -6.21
N GLU A 70 11.67 3.74 -5.05
CA GLU A 70 12.52 4.79 -4.46
C GLU A 70 13.74 4.22 -3.72
N ASP A 71 13.72 2.94 -3.37
CA ASP A 71 14.78 2.29 -2.63
C ASP A 71 15.95 1.96 -3.57
N LYS A 72 17.07 2.66 -3.40
CA LYS A 72 18.26 2.51 -4.24
C LYS A 72 18.92 1.14 -4.11
N ASP A 73 18.70 0.46 -2.99
CA ASP A 73 19.30 -0.84 -2.72
C ASP A 73 18.38 -1.99 -3.18
N TYR A 74 17.23 -1.68 -3.76
CA TYR A 74 16.27 -2.67 -4.22
C TYR A 74 16.07 -2.58 -5.73
N TYR A 75 16.25 -3.72 -6.41
CA TYR A 75 16.01 -3.83 -7.85
C TYR A 75 14.55 -4.21 -8.13
N VAL A 76 13.84 -3.36 -8.86
CA VAL A 76 12.45 -3.60 -9.24
C VAL A 76 12.40 -4.35 -10.57
N PRO A 77 11.88 -5.60 -10.59
CA PRO A 77 11.76 -6.35 -11.84
C PRO A 77 10.76 -5.71 -12.80
N ARG A 78 10.91 -6.00 -14.09
CA ARG A 78 9.94 -5.62 -15.12
C ARG A 78 8.79 -6.62 -15.15
N ASN A 79 7.61 -6.18 -15.56
CA ASN A 79 6.42 -7.01 -15.75
C ASN A 79 5.99 -7.80 -14.50
N LYS A 80 6.24 -7.24 -13.32
CA LYS A 80 5.78 -7.85 -12.07
C LYS A 80 4.50 -7.18 -11.61
N MET A 81 3.52 -7.96 -11.14
CA MET A 81 2.30 -7.40 -10.56
C MET A 81 2.65 -6.56 -9.32
N ILE A 82 1.90 -5.48 -9.11
CA ILE A 82 2.14 -4.57 -7.97
C ILE A 82 2.02 -5.31 -6.65
N SER A 83 1.03 -6.19 -6.50
CA SER A 83 0.87 -7.00 -5.29
C SER A 83 2.05 -7.93 -5.04
N ASP A 84 2.58 -8.55 -6.09
CA ASP A 84 3.73 -9.45 -5.98
C ASP A 84 5.00 -8.68 -5.62
N LEU A 85 5.21 -7.51 -6.22
CA LEU A 85 6.31 -6.64 -5.86
C LEU A 85 6.23 -6.20 -4.40
N ALA A 86 5.05 -5.77 -3.97
CA ALA A 86 4.83 -5.33 -2.59
C ALA A 86 5.07 -6.47 -1.60
N GLN A 87 4.58 -7.66 -1.90
CA GLN A 87 4.79 -8.86 -1.09
C GLN A 87 6.29 -9.16 -0.93
N GLU A 88 7.00 -9.19 -2.02
CA GLU A 88 8.44 -9.48 -2.03
C GLU A 88 9.24 -8.40 -1.30
N TYR A 89 8.93 -7.14 -1.57
CA TYR A 89 9.61 -6.01 -0.96
C TYR A 89 9.46 -5.99 0.56
N LEU A 90 8.25 -6.27 1.05
CA LEU A 90 7.96 -6.30 2.49
C LEU A 90 8.39 -7.62 3.16
N GLY A 91 8.81 -8.62 2.38
CA GLY A 91 9.25 -9.91 2.91
C GLY A 91 8.11 -10.75 3.48
N LEU A 92 6.91 -10.65 2.90
CA LEU A 92 5.72 -11.37 3.33
C LEU A 92 5.56 -12.66 2.55
N ASP A 93 4.98 -13.69 3.19
CA ASP A 93 4.48 -14.83 2.45
C ASP A 93 3.11 -14.50 1.83
N HIS A 94 2.55 -15.45 1.06
CA HIS A 94 1.31 -15.23 0.34
C HIS A 94 0.13 -14.93 1.30
N ASP A 95 0.01 -15.67 2.38
CA ASP A 95 -1.10 -15.53 3.32
C ASP A 95 -0.99 -14.21 4.09
N GLU A 96 0.21 -13.86 4.51
CA GLU A 96 0.50 -12.58 5.17
C GLU A 96 0.16 -11.41 4.25
N ALA A 97 0.57 -11.49 2.98
CA ALA A 97 0.27 -10.46 2.00
C ALA A 97 -1.23 -10.30 1.76
N GLN A 98 -1.97 -11.40 1.66
CA GLN A 98 -3.42 -11.34 1.53
C GLN A 98 -4.07 -10.69 2.75
N THR A 99 -3.66 -11.09 3.95
CA THR A 99 -4.17 -10.52 5.19
C THR A 99 -3.96 -9.01 5.24
N LEU A 100 -2.79 -8.56 4.82
CA LEU A 100 -2.46 -7.13 4.82
C LEU A 100 -3.20 -6.38 3.71
N PHE A 101 -3.11 -6.87 2.47
CA PHE A 101 -3.59 -6.11 1.30
C PHE A 101 -5.11 -6.13 1.16
N LEU A 102 -5.78 -7.14 1.69
CA LEU A 102 -7.24 -7.23 1.68
C LEU A 102 -7.89 -6.60 2.92
N GLY A 103 -7.12 -6.04 3.82
CA GLY A 103 -7.63 -5.24 4.94
C GLY A 103 -7.85 -5.96 6.25
N GLN A 104 -7.68 -7.26 6.32
CA GLN A 104 -7.89 -8.01 7.55
C GLN A 104 -6.94 -7.55 8.67
N ALA A 105 -5.74 -7.14 8.32
CA ALA A 105 -4.78 -6.62 9.30
C ALA A 105 -5.30 -5.38 10.04
N MET A 106 -6.09 -4.53 9.38
CA MET A 106 -6.68 -3.36 10.03
C MET A 106 -7.77 -3.76 11.04
N VAL A 107 -8.48 -4.86 10.78
CA VAL A 107 -9.41 -5.45 11.75
C VAL A 107 -8.64 -5.95 12.97
N TYR A 108 -7.53 -6.65 12.76
CA TYR A 108 -6.68 -7.15 13.86
C TYR A 108 -6.06 -6.00 14.66
N ALA A 109 -5.79 -4.88 14.03
CA ALA A 109 -5.29 -3.67 14.70
C ALA A 109 -6.38 -2.94 15.50
N GLY A 110 -7.64 -3.35 15.41
CA GLY A 110 -8.75 -2.81 16.18
C GLY A 110 -9.41 -1.57 15.57
N PHE A 111 -9.12 -1.26 14.30
CA PHE A 111 -9.70 -0.08 13.66
C PHE A 111 -11.08 -0.33 13.04
N TYR A 112 -11.36 -1.57 12.61
CA TYR A 112 -12.60 -1.91 11.92
C TYR A 112 -13.18 -3.22 12.41
N GLU A 113 -14.49 -3.36 12.25
CA GLU A 113 -15.17 -4.62 12.46
C GLU A 113 -15.00 -5.55 11.24
N SER A 114 -15.23 -6.84 11.41
CA SER A 114 -14.95 -7.87 10.39
C SER A 114 -15.90 -7.90 9.21
N ASP A 115 -16.89 -6.98 9.14
CA ASP A 115 -17.88 -6.95 8.05
C ASP A 115 -17.37 -6.26 6.77
N GLY A 116 -16.20 -5.66 6.80
CA GLY A 116 -15.55 -5.05 5.64
C GLY A 116 -16.14 -3.72 5.18
N LYS A 117 -17.25 -3.26 5.73
CA LYS A 117 -17.91 -2.03 5.29
C LYS A 117 -17.08 -0.78 5.52
N ALA A 118 -16.28 -0.77 6.58
CA ALA A 118 -15.47 0.36 6.97
C ALA A 118 -14.16 0.47 6.18
N LEU A 119 -13.73 -0.57 5.48
CA LEU A 119 -12.43 -0.58 4.79
C LEU A 119 -12.33 0.47 3.69
N GLY A 120 -13.41 0.75 2.97
CA GLY A 120 -13.45 1.82 1.97
C GLY A 120 -13.29 3.22 2.55
N GLN A 121 -13.42 3.37 3.88
CA GLN A 121 -13.27 4.63 4.61
C GLN A 121 -11.95 4.69 5.39
N ALA A 122 -11.07 3.71 5.20
CA ALA A 122 -9.77 3.66 5.88
C ALA A 122 -8.95 4.91 5.58
N THR A 123 -8.43 5.54 6.62
CA THR A 123 -7.60 6.73 6.48
C THR A 123 -6.12 6.39 6.35
N ALA A 124 -5.34 7.33 5.83
CA ALA A 124 -3.88 7.20 5.75
C ALA A 124 -3.26 6.99 7.14
N ILE A 125 -3.76 7.69 8.16
CA ILE A 125 -3.27 7.56 9.53
C ILE A 125 -3.52 6.17 10.07
N GLU A 126 -4.72 5.62 9.86
CA GLU A 126 -5.07 4.26 10.31
C GLU A 126 -4.23 3.19 9.61
N ALA A 127 -4.03 3.32 8.30
CA ALA A 127 -3.17 2.42 7.54
C ALA A 127 -1.73 2.47 8.04
N ALA A 128 -1.18 3.66 8.27
CA ALA A 128 0.17 3.83 8.79
C ALA A 128 0.33 3.23 10.19
N LYS A 129 -0.65 3.44 11.07
CA LYS A 129 -0.64 2.84 12.41
C LYS A 129 -0.66 1.31 12.34
N THR A 130 -1.49 0.75 11.48
CA THR A 130 -1.57 -0.71 11.28
C THR A 130 -0.20 -1.27 10.86
N LEU A 131 0.46 -0.65 9.90
CA LEU A 131 1.78 -1.07 9.44
C LEU A 131 2.83 -1.00 10.56
N ARG A 132 2.80 0.04 11.37
CA ARG A 132 3.71 0.18 12.52
C ARG A 132 3.45 -0.88 13.59
N MET A 133 2.20 -1.19 13.88
CA MET A 133 1.84 -2.26 14.81
C MET A 133 2.32 -3.63 14.33
N ILE A 134 2.22 -3.89 13.03
CA ILE A 134 2.77 -5.11 12.45
C ILE A 134 4.31 -5.14 12.58
N ALA A 135 4.97 -4.03 12.26
CA ALA A 135 6.42 -3.91 12.34
C ALA A 135 6.94 -4.10 13.77
N ASP A 136 6.16 -3.65 14.77
CA ASP A 136 6.50 -3.76 16.19
C ASP A 136 6.10 -5.10 16.81
N GLY A 137 5.44 -5.98 16.06
CA GLY A 137 4.99 -7.28 16.55
C GLY A 137 3.70 -7.25 17.36
N GLU A 138 3.00 -6.13 17.39
CA GLU A 138 1.72 -5.98 18.10
C GLU A 138 0.55 -6.62 17.34
N VAL A 139 0.66 -6.72 16.02
CA VAL A 139 -0.30 -7.39 15.16
C VAL A 139 0.43 -8.46 14.37
N GLU A 140 -0.08 -9.68 14.41
CA GLU A 140 0.41 -10.79 13.60
C GLU A 140 -0.41 -10.93 12.32
N LEU A 141 0.27 -11.18 11.21
CA LEU A 141 -0.36 -11.44 9.92
C LEU A 141 -0.72 -12.91 9.70
#